data_f9fb2a563d4c8c519e1903b3d8802717
#
_entry.id   f9fb2a563d4c8c519e1903b3d8802717
#
_cell.length_a   1.000
_cell.length_b   1.000
_cell.length_c   1.000
_cell.angle_alpha   90.00
_cell.angle_beta   90.00
_cell.angle_gamma   90.00
#
_symmetry.space_group_name_H-M   'P 1'
#
loop_
_entity.id
_entity.type
_entity.pdbx_description
1 polymer ?
#
loop_
_entity_poly.entity_id
_entity_poly.type
_entity_poly.pdbx_seq_one_letter_code
_entity_poly.pdbx_strand_id
1 'polypeptide(L)'
;NIGCAIGGIILSKLGDMYGRKMGLIVVVVIYIIGIIIQIASINKWYQYFIGRIISGLGVGGIAVLSPMLISEVAPKEMRGTLVSCYQLMITLGIFLGYCTNFGTKNYSNSVQWRVPLGLCFAWALFMIGGMTFVPESPRYLVEAGQIDEARASLSKVNKVAPDHPFIQQELEVIEASVEEARAAGSASWGELFTGKPAMFKRTMMGIMIQSLQQLSGDNYFFYYGTTVFNAVGMSDSFETSIVFGVVNFFSTCCSLYTVDRFGRRNCLLYGAIGMVCCYVVYASVGVTRLWPNGQDQPSSKGAGNCMIVFACFYIFCFATTWAPIPYVVVSETFPLRVKSKAMSIATAANWLWGFLIGFFTPFITGAINFYYGYVFMGCMVFAYFYVFFFVPETKGLTLEEVNDMYAEGVLPWKSASWVPTSQRGANYDADALMHDDQPFYKKMFGKK
;
A
#
# COMPACT_ATOMS: atom_id res chain seq x y z
N ASN A 1 -2.35 7.44 13.73
CA ASN A 1 -2.85 6.13 13.23
C ASN A 1 -4.34 5.93 13.49
N ILE A 2 -4.84 6.26 14.68
CA ILE A 2 -6.29 6.14 14.99
C ILE A 2 -7.11 7.05 14.07
N GLY A 3 -6.69 8.29 13.87
CA GLY A 3 -7.30 9.22 12.91
C GLY A 3 -7.30 8.64 11.50
N CYS A 4 -6.22 8.00 11.08
CA CYS A 4 -6.12 7.36 9.76
C CYS A 4 -7.11 6.19 9.63
N ALA A 5 -7.25 5.35 10.64
CA ALA A 5 -8.21 4.23 10.62
C ALA A 5 -9.65 4.73 10.48
N ILE A 6 -10.04 5.71 11.28
CA ILE A 6 -11.37 6.31 11.26
C ILE A 6 -11.62 7.06 9.96
N GLY A 7 -10.63 7.84 9.50
CA GLY A 7 -10.73 8.62 8.27
C GLY A 7 -10.90 7.77 7.03
N GLY A 8 -10.18 6.65 6.94
CA GLY A 8 -10.33 5.69 5.85
C GLY A 8 -11.76 5.14 5.76
N ILE A 9 -12.36 4.80 6.88
CA ILE A 9 -13.72 4.27 6.92
C ILE A 9 -14.77 5.33 6.57
N ILE A 10 -14.64 6.53 7.12
CA ILE A 10 -15.64 7.59 6.94
C ILE A 10 -15.46 8.29 5.58
N LEU A 11 -14.25 8.69 5.25
CA LEU A 11 -13.99 9.55 4.09
C LEU A 11 -13.92 8.79 2.77
N SER A 12 -13.76 7.47 2.78
CA SER A 12 -13.82 6.68 1.56
C SER A 12 -15.16 6.77 0.83
N LYS A 13 -16.24 7.07 1.55
CA LYS A 13 -17.56 7.32 0.98
C LYS A 13 -17.58 8.48 0.00
N LEU A 14 -16.72 9.47 0.17
CA LEU A 14 -16.58 10.59 -0.77
C LEU A 14 -16.19 10.13 -2.17
N GLY A 15 -15.41 9.06 -2.28
CA GLY A 15 -15.08 8.44 -3.56
C GLY A 15 -16.28 7.84 -4.28
N ASP A 16 -17.26 7.33 -3.55
CA ASP A 16 -18.50 6.81 -4.13
C ASP A 16 -19.48 7.94 -4.49
N MET A 17 -19.50 9.03 -3.73
CA MET A 17 -20.44 10.14 -3.93
C MET A 17 -19.99 11.11 -5.01
N TYR A 18 -18.72 11.51 -5.02
CA TYR A 18 -18.20 12.57 -5.87
C TYR A 18 -17.16 12.10 -6.89
N GLY A 19 -16.82 10.82 -6.88
CA GLY A 19 -15.75 10.26 -7.69
C GLY A 19 -14.43 10.19 -6.94
N ARG A 20 -13.55 9.32 -7.41
CA ARG A 20 -12.26 9.08 -6.75
C ARG A 20 -11.37 10.32 -6.79
N LYS A 21 -11.35 11.01 -7.94
CA LYS A 21 -10.55 12.22 -8.14
C LYS A 21 -11.00 13.37 -7.23
N MET A 22 -12.28 13.70 -7.22
CA MET A 22 -12.83 14.78 -6.39
C MET A 22 -12.78 14.39 -4.91
N GLY A 23 -13.03 13.14 -4.57
CA GLY A 23 -12.88 12.61 -3.21
C GLY A 23 -11.45 12.79 -2.69
N LEU A 24 -10.43 12.52 -3.50
CA LEU A 24 -9.03 12.75 -3.14
C LEU A 24 -8.74 14.23 -2.88
N ILE A 25 -9.25 15.13 -3.72
CA ILE A 25 -9.07 16.58 -3.52
C ILE A 25 -9.66 17.01 -2.18
N VAL A 26 -10.85 16.54 -1.83
CA VAL A 26 -11.51 16.87 -0.58
C VAL A 26 -10.72 16.36 0.64
N VAL A 27 -10.24 15.12 0.61
CA VAL A 27 -9.46 14.58 1.73
C VAL A 27 -8.11 15.26 1.88
N VAL A 28 -7.49 15.71 0.80
CA VAL A 28 -6.26 16.52 0.86
C VAL A 28 -6.54 17.89 1.50
N VAL A 29 -7.66 18.50 1.22
CA VAL A 29 -8.09 19.75 1.89
C VAL A 29 -8.28 19.53 3.39
N ILE A 30 -8.88 18.43 3.81
CA ILE A 30 -9.01 18.06 5.24
C ILE A 30 -7.61 17.89 5.87
N TYR A 31 -6.70 17.25 5.18
CA TYR A 31 -5.30 17.12 5.63
C TYR A 31 -4.63 18.48 5.82
N ILE A 32 -4.80 19.40 4.88
CA ILE A 32 -4.27 20.78 4.97
C ILE A 32 -4.81 21.50 6.20
N ILE A 33 -6.11 21.40 6.47
CA ILE A 33 -6.73 21.97 7.66
C ILE A 33 -6.08 21.44 8.94
N GLY A 34 -5.84 20.13 9.02
CA GLY A 34 -5.15 19.53 10.15
C GLY A 34 -3.72 20.06 10.33
N ILE A 35 -2.98 20.25 9.25
CA ILE A 35 -1.62 20.81 9.29
C ILE A 35 -1.63 22.28 9.71
N ILE A 36 -2.58 23.08 9.26
CA ILE A 36 -2.74 24.49 9.70
C ILE A 36 -2.94 24.55 11.22
N ILE A 37 -3.80 23.70 11.77
CA ILE A 37 -4.05 23.64 13.22
C ILE A 37 -2.77 23.28 13.98
N GLN A 38 -2.00 22.33 13.48
CA GLN A 38 -0.74 21.92 14.11
C GLN A 38 0.31 23.03 14.10
N ILE A 39 0.50 23.71 12.97
CA ILE A 39 1.49 24.78 12.84
C ILE A 39 1.13 25.99 13.69
N ALA A 40 -0.16 26.32 13.81
CA ALA A 40 -0.66 27.44 14.59
C ALA A 40 -0.64 27.18 16.10
N SER A 41 -0.30 25.98 16.55
CA SER A 41 -0.33 25.66 17.98
C SER A 41 0.81 26.40 18.73
N ILE A 42 0.46 27.03 19.85
CA ILE A 42 1.38 27.73 20.75
C ILE A 42 1.04 27.29 22.17
N ASN A 43 1.98 26.64 22.85
CA ASN A 43 1.89 26.22 24.26
C ASN A 43 0.66 25.38 24.64
N LYS A 44 -0.10 24.87 23.68
CA LYS A 44 -1.31 24.07 23.90
C LYS A 44 -1.18 22.73 23.19
N TRP A 45 -0.82 21.71 23.93
CA TRP A 45 -0.66 20.36 23.39
C TRP A 45 -1.95 19.81 22.78
N TYR A 46 -3.12 20.16 23.32
CA TYR A 46 -4.41 19.67 22.83
C TYR A 46 -4.75 20.22 21.44
N GLN A 47 -4.32 21.43 21.10
CA GLN A 47 -4.48 21.97 19.74
C GLN A 47 -3.66 21.16 18.73
N TYR A 48 -2.41 20.86 19.06
CA TYR A 48 -1.57 19.99 18.24
C TYR A 48 -2.18 18.58 18.09
N PHE A 49 -2.68 18.02 19.19
CA PHE A 49 -3.34 16.72 19.21
C PHE A 49 -4.56 16.67 18.29
N ILE A 50 -5.44 17.68 18.36
CA ILE A 50 -6.62 17.79 17.47
C ILE A 50 -6.18 17.92 16.02
N GLY A 51 -5.17 18.73 15.73
CA GLY A 51 -4.61 18.89 14.40
C GLY A 51 -4.04 17.57 13.84
N ARG A 52 -3.39 16.78 14.68
CA ARG A 52 -2.91 15.44 14.30
C ARG A 52 -4.04 14.46 13.98
N ILE A 53 -5.13 14.50 14.71
CA ILE A 53 -6.31 13.68 14.41
C ILE A 53 -6.93 14.09 13.08
N ILE A 54 -7.12 15.37 12.82
CA ILE A 54 -7.71 15.87 11.57
C ILE A 54 -6.82 15.56 10.38
N SER A 55 -5.52 15.77 10.47
CA SER A 55 -4.58 15.39 9.41
C SER A 55 -4.56 13.88 9.20
N GLY A 56 -4.69 13.09 10.26
CA GLY A 56 -4.83 11.64 10.18
C GLY A 56 -6.09 11.20 9.44
N LEU A 57 -7.22 11.86 9.64
CA LEU A 57 -8.45 11.61 8.87
C LEU A 57 -8.20 11.78 7.37
N GLY A 58 -7.52 12.86 6.98
CA GLY A 58 -7.14 13.10 5.58
C GLY A 58 -6.22 12.02 5.03
N VAL A 59 -5.19 11.64 5.77
CA VAL A 59 -4.25 10.58 5.37
C VAL A 59 -4.97 9.23 5.21
N GLY A 60 -5.88 8.90 6.11
CA GLY A 60 -6.68 7.68 6.02
C GLY A 60 -7.54 7.63 4.75
N GLY A 61 -8.18 8.75 4.40
CA GLY A 61 -8.91 8.88 3.14
C GLY A 61 -8.02 8.71 1.92
N ILE A 62 -6.85 9.32 1.91
CA ILE A 62 -5.84 9.16 0.83
C ILE A 62 -5.41 7.70 0.70
N ALA A 63 -5.17 7.02 1.81
CA ALA A 63 -4.72 5.62 1.80
C ALA A 63 -5.73 4.65 1.18
N VAL A 64 -7.00 4.98 1.21
CA VAL A 64 -8.06 4.19 0.55
C VAL A 64 -8.28 4.64 -0.89
N LEU A 65 -8.45 5.94 -1.12
CA LEU A 65 -8.86 6.46 -2.43
C LEU A 65 -7.74 6.45 -3.47
N SER A 66 -6.48 6.66 -3.08
CA SER A 66 -5.37 6.67 -4.03
C SER A 66 -5.13 5.30 -4.69
N PRO A 67 -4.95 4.20 -3.94
CA PRO A 67 -4.83 2.89 -4.57
C PRO A 67 -6.07 2.50 -5.38
N MET A 68 -7.25 2.90 -4.91
CA MET A 68 -8.51 2.65 -5.61
C MET A 68 -8.55 3.34 -6.97
N LEU A 69 -8.28 4.62 -7.03
CA LEU A 69 -8.24 5.37 -8.29
C LEU A 69 -7.21 4.77 -9.25
N ILE A 70 -6.01 4.52 -8.78
CA ILE A 70 -4.92 3.98 -9.60
C ILE A 70 -5.31 2.62 -10.16
N SER A 71 -5.87 1.73 -9.34
CA SER A 71 -6.27 0.38 -9.79
C SER A 71 -7.39 0.40 -10.81
N GLU A 72 -8.30 1.37 -10.73
CA GLU A 72 -9.42 1.50 -11.66
C GLU A 72 -9.04 2.16 -12.98
N VAL A 73 -8.04 3.04 -12.97
CA VAL A 73 -7.57 3.76 -14.16
C VAL A 73 -6.48 2.98 -14.91
N ALA A 74 -5.62 2.26 -14.20
CA ALA A 74 -4.46 1.61 -14.79
C ALA A 74 -4.82 0.44 -15.70
N PRO A 75 -4.11 0.25 -16.84
CA PRO A 75 -4.20 -0.96 -17.64
C PRO A 75 -3.79 -2.19 -16.82
N LYS A 76 -4.42 -3.34 -17.09
CA LYS A 76 -4.20 -4.57 -16.31
C LYS A 76 -2.75 -5.06 -16.27
N GLU A 77 -1.99 -4.81 -17.34
CA GLU A 77 -0.61 -5.27 -17.48
C GLU A 77 0.38 -4.51 -16.60
N MET A 78 0.08 -3.26 -16.27
CA MET A 78 0.95 -2.40 -15.46
C MET A 78 0.26 -1.88 -14.19
N ARG A 79 -0.91 -2.42 -13.85
CA ARG A 79 -1.67 -1.99 -12.68
C ARG A 79 -0.90 -2.22 -11.38
N GLY A 80 -0.23 -3.36 -11.24
CA GLY A 80 0.59 -3.64 -10.08
C GLY A 80 1.72 -2.64 -9.90
N THR A 81 2.42 -2.30 -10.98
CA THR A 81 3.47 -1.28 -10.97
C THR A 81 2.91 0.09 -10.55
N LEU A 82 1.80 0.52 -11.15
CA LEU A 82 1.23 1.83 -10.87
C LEU A 82 0.67 1.92 -9.45
N VAL A 83 0.01 0.88 -8.94
CA VAL A 83 -0.45 0.85 -7.54
C VAL A 83 0.76 0.81 -6.59
N SER A 84 1.82 0.12 -6.94
CA SER A 84 3.06 0.10 -6.16
C SER A 84 3.74 1.48 -6.08
N CYS A 85 3.49 2.37 -7.02
CA CYS A 85 3.94 3.76 -6.94
C CYS A 85 3.38 4.50 -5.71
N TYR A 86 2.22 4.09 -5.21
CA TYR A 86 1.70 4.60 -3.93
C TYR A 86 2.70 4.34 -2.79
N GLN A 87 3.19 3.12 -2.67
CA GLN A 87 4.20 2.78 -1.66
C GLN A 87 5.54 3.47 -1.93
N LEU A 88 5.94 3.60 -3.20
CA LEU A 88 7.15 4.33 -3.57
C LEU A 88 7.09 5.79 -3.08
N MET A 89 5.96 6.47 -3.25
CA MET A 89 5.79 7.84 -2.78
C MET A 89 5.79 7.93 -1.25
N ILE A 90 5.26 6.93 -0.55
CA ILE A 90 5.34 6.84 0.91
C ILE A 90 6.82 6.78 1.35
N THR A 91 7.60 5.91 0.76
CA THR A 91 9.03 5.77 1.12
C THR A 91 9.85 7.00 0.77
N LEU A 92 9.56 7.65 -0.35
CA LEU A 92 10.17 8.93 -0.72
C LEU A 92 9.84 10.02 0.31
N GLY A 93 8.57 10.12 0.72
CA GLY A 93 8.13 11.07 1.73
C GLY A 93 8.80 10.85 3.08
N ILE A 94 8.92 9.59 3.51
CA ILE A 94 9.62 9.22 4.75
C ILE A 94 11.10 9.63 4.67
N PHE A 95 11.76 9.33 3.57
CA PHE A 95 13.17 9.69 3.37
C PHE A 95 13.38 11.20 3.39
N LEU A 96 12.56 11.95 2.65
CA LEU A 96 12.65 13.42 2.63
C LEU A 96 12.30 14.03 4.00
N GLY A 97 11.36 13.43 4.73
CA GLY A 97 11.04 13.81 6.09
C GLY A 97 12.23 13.65 7.04
N TYR A 98 12.94 12.53 6.96
CA TYR A 98 14.14 12.31 7.73
C TYR A 98 15.25 13.31 7.39
N CYS A 99 15.46 13.59 6.10
CA CYS A 99 16.42 14.61 5.66
C CYS A 99 16.08 16.00 6.19
N THR A 100 14.81 16.40 6.15
CA THR A 100 14.34 17.67 6.67
C THR A 100 14.53 17.77 8.17
N ASN A 101 14.18 16.75 8.92
CA ASN A 101 14.36 16.70 10.37
C ASN A 101 15.87 16.77 10.73
N PHE A 102 16.71 16.10 9.98
CA PHE A 102 18.16 16.20 10.15
C PHE A 102 18.67 17.64 9.93
N GLY A 103 18.16 18.31 8.89
CA GLY A 103 18.54 19.70 8.61
C GLY A 103 18.05 20.71 9.66
N THR A 104 16.97 20.44 10.35
CA THR A 104 16.37 21.36 11.34
C THR A 104 16.64 20.99 12.80
N LYS A 105 17.27 19.85 13.06
CA LYS A 105 17.45 19.32 14.43
C LYS A 105 18.24 20.24 15.38
N ASN A 106 19.13 21.07 14.86
CA ASN A 106 19.99 21.93 15.66
C ASN A 106 19.38 23.30 15.99
N TYR A 107 18.21 23.62 15.44
CA TYR A 107 17.52 24.87 15.77
C TYR A 107 16.87 24.79 17.16
N SER A 108 17.06 25.80 17.97
CA SER A 108 16.51 25.87 19.33
C SER A 108 15.13 26.50 19.43
N ASN A 109 14.62 27.06 18.32
CA ASN A 109 13.33 27.73 18.24
C ASN A 109 12.27 26.86 17.52
N SER A 110 11.11 27.43 17.27
CA SER A 110 9.99 26.72 16.61
C SER A 110 10.28 26.25 15.18
N VAL A 111 11.35 26.71 14.54
CA VAL A 111 11.79 26.27 13.21
C VAL A 111 12.07 24.76 13.20
N GLN A 112 12.55 24.19 14.31
CA GLN A 112 12.87 22.77 14.43
C GLN A 112 11.68 21.86 14.06
N TRP A 113 10.47 22.24 14.37
CA TRP A 113 9.27 21.42 14.11
C TRP A 113 8.30 22.04 13.11
N ARG A 114 8.27 23.39 12.99
CA ARG A 114 7.35 24.07 12.07
C ARG A 114 7.77 23.95 10.61
N VAL A 115 9.07 23.96 10.32
CA VAL A 115 9.56 23.81 8.94
C VAL A 115 9.24 22.43 8.36
N PRO A 116 9.51 21.31 9.07
CA PRO A 116 9.08 20.01 8.60
C PRO A 116 7.58 19.90 8.36
N LEU A 117 6.76 20.43 9.25
CA LEU A 117 5.30 20.45 9.07
C LEU A 117 4.87 21.34 7.90
N GLY A 118 5.52 22.48 7.71
CA GLY A 118 5.23 23.40 6.62
C GLY A 118 5.49 22.80 5.23
N LEU A 119 6.46 21.90 5.09
CA LEU A 119 6.71 21.21 3.83
C LEU A 119 5.55 20.27 3.42
N CYS A 120 4.72 19.86 4.36
CA CYS A 120 3.50 19.09 4.05
C CYS A 120 2.52 19.89 3.18
N PHE A 121 2.47 21.22 3.30
CA PHE A 121 1.67 22.06 2.41
C PHE A 121 2.15 21.98 0.95
N ALA A 122 3.45 21.97 0.72
CA ALA A 122 4.01 21.87 -0.62
C ALA A 122 3.59 20.55 -1.28
N TRP A 123 3.67 19.45 -0.56
CA TRP A 123 3.25 18.13 -1.05
C TRP A 123 1.75 18.06 -1.29
N ALA A 124 0.95 18.60 -0.39
CA ALA A 124 -0.50 18.65 -0.54
C ALA A 124 -0.94 19.49 -1.74
N LEU A 125 -0.34 20.65 -1.94
CA LEU A 125 -0.61 21.51 -3.10
C LEU A 125 -0.16 20.86 -4.41
N PHE A 126 0.97 20.17 -4.40
CA PHE A 126 1.44 19.37 -5.55
C PHE A 126 0.43 18.28 -5.90
N MET A 127 -0.11 17.59 -4.91
CA MET A 127 -1.12 16.55 -5.13
C MET A 127 -2.41 17.13 -5.73
N ILE A 128 -2.91 18.24 -5.17
CA ILE A 128 -4.12 18.91 -5.72
C ILE A 128 -3.89 19.35 -7.15
N GLY A 129 -2.76 19.99 -7.45
CA GLY A 129 -2.42 20.41 -8.80
C GLY A 129 -2.29 19.24 -9.77
N GLY A 130 -1.66 18.16 -9.34
CA GLY A 130 -1.50 16.93 -10.13
C GLY A 130 -2.82 16.23 -10.42
N MET A 131 -3.77 16.28 -9.50
CA MET A 131 -5.09 15.69 -9.70
C MET A 131 -5.88 16.30 -10.86
N THR A 132 -5.61 17.56 -11.23
CA THR A 132 -6.25 18.18 -12.38
C THR A 132 -5.89 17.53 -13.72
N PHE A 133 -4.74 16.86 -13.79
CA PHE A 133 -4.25 16.18 -14.99
C PHE A 133 -4.56 14.68 -15.00
N VAL A 134 -4.95 14.10 -13.89
CA VAL A 134 -5.27 12.68 -13.78
C VAL A 134 -6.70 12.43 -14.27
N PRO A 135 -6.93 11.40 -15.12
CA PRO A 135 -8.28 11.05 -15.54
C PRO A 135 -9.06 10.42 -14.37
N GLU A 136 -10.39 10.63 -14.36
CA GLU A 136 -11.29 9.99 -13.40
C GLU A 136 -11.43 8.50 -13.71
N SER A 137 -11.81 7.72 -12.70
CA SER A 137 -12.09 6.29 -12.86
C SER A 137 -13.18 6.06 -13.90
N PRO A 138 -12.92 5.28 -14.96
CA PRO A 138 -13.94 4.98 -15.96
C PRO A 138 -15.12 4.21 -15.37
N ARG A 139 -14.88 3.40 -14.36
CA ARG A 139 -15.95 2.66 -13.66
C ARG A 139 -16.90 3.59 -12.92
N TYR A 140 -16.38 4.57 -12.24
CA TYR A 140 -17.20 5.61 -11.59
C TYR A 140 -17.97 6.44 -12.61
N LEU A 141 -17.34 6.83 -13.70
CA LEU A 141 -17.99 7.64 -14.75
C LEU A 141 -19.13 6.89 -15.41
N VAL A 142 -18.99 5.60 -15.67
CA VAL A 142 -20.08 4.75 -16.19
C VAL A 142 -21.21 4.62 -15.16
N GLU A 143 -20.88 4.43 -13.89
CA GLU A 143 -21.85 4.37 -12.80
C GLU A 143 -22.66 5.68 -12.66
N ALA A 144 -22.01 6.81 -12.88
CA ALA A 144 -22.63 8.14 -12.87
C ALA A 144 -23.41 8.46 -14.15
N GLY A 145 -23.40 7.60 -15.15
CA GLY A 145 -24.08 7.80 -16.45
C GLY A 145 -23.29 8.65 -17.45
N GLN A 146 -22.04 8.98 -17.18
CA GLN A 146 -21.18 9.80 -18.02
C GLN A 146 -20.33 8.91 -18.94
N ILE A 147 -20.96 8.24 -19.90
CA ILE A 147 -20.29 7.25 -20.76
C ILE A 147 -19.27 7.90 -21.70
N ASP A 148 -19.56 9.07 -22.22
CA ASP A 148 -18.63 9.78 -23.11
C ASP A 148 -17.35 10.19 -22.38
N GLU A 149 -17.46 10.63 -21.15
CA GLU A 149 -16.30 10.94 -20.30
C GLU A 149 -15.52 9.69 -19.91
N ALA A 150 -16.20 8.56 -19.67
CA ALA A 150 -15.54 7.28 -19.43
C ALA A 150 -14.74 6.83 -20.65
N ARG A 151 -15.28 6.99 -21.84
CA ARG A 151 -14.59 6.75 -23.11
C ARG A 151 -13.37 7.62 -23.26
N ALA A 152 -13.47 8.90 -22.97
CA ALA A 152 -12.35 9.84 -23.00
C ALA A 152 -11.26 9.47 -22.00
N SER A 153 -11.62 9.05 -20.81
CA SER A 153 -10.68 8.57 -19.79
C SER A 153 -9.90 7.34 -20.26
N LEU A 154 -10.59 6.33 -20.78
CA LEU A 154 -9.95 5.13 -21.35
C LEU A 154 -9.04 5.47 -22.52
N SER A 155 -9.47 6.34 -23.41
CA SER A 155 -8.67 6.82 -24.53
C SER A 155 -7.39 7.51 -24.07
N LYS A 156 -7.48 8.37 -23.08
CA LYS A 156 -6.33 9.11 -22.54
C LYS A 156 -5.31 8.18 -21.89
N VAL A 157 -5.76 7.21 -21.14
CA VAL A 157 -4.88 6.24 -20.44
C VAL A 157 -4.18 5.32 -21.44
N ASN A 158 -4.91 4.80 -22.42
CA ASN A 158 -4.38 3.84 -23.40
C ASN A 158 -3.69 4.51 -24.60
N LYS A 159 -3.82 5.83 -24.72
CA LYS A 159 -3.27 6.62 -25.83
C LYS A 159 -3.68 6.11 -27.21
N VAL A 160 -4.94 5.78 -27.36
CA VAL A 160 -5.58 5.39 -28.61
C VAL A 160 -6.81 6.28 -28.87
N ALA A 161 -7.32 6.28 -30.11
CA ALA A 161 -8.52 7.06 -30.42
C ALA A 161 -9.74 6.62 -29.60
N PRO A 162 -10.66 7.53 -29.22
CA PRO A 162 -11.84 7.16 -28.41
C PRO A 162 -12.77 6.15 -29.08
N ASP A 163 -12.79 6.08 -30.39
CA ASP A 163 -13.60 5.16 -31.20
C ASP A 163 -12.88 3.84 -31.54
N HIS A 164 -11.67 3.64 -30.99
CA HIS A 164 -10.90 2.41 -31.21
C HIS A 164 -11.66 1.18 -30.69
N PRO A 165 -11.67 0.04 -31.41
CA PRO A 165 -12.37 -1.17 -30.99
C PRO A 165 -11.99 -1.67 -29.60
N PHE A 166 -10.73 -1.50 -29.18
CA PHE A 166 -10.26 -1.83 -27.84
C PHE A 166 -10.99 -1.04 -26.76
N ILE A 167 -11.14 0.27 -26.95
CA ILE A 167 -11.88 1.15 -26.02
C ILE A 167 -13.36 0.73 -25.94
N GLN A 168 -13.96 0.42 -27.07
CA GLN A 168 -15.36 -0.02 -27.11
C GLN A 168 -15.56 -1.33 -26.35
N GLN A 169 -14.66 -2.29 -26.47
CA GLN A 169 -14.74 -3.56 -25.75
C GLN A 169 -14.54 -3.37 -24.23
N GLU A 170 -13.55 -2.60 -23.82
CA GLU A 170 -13.32 -2.27 -22.42
C GLU A 170 -14.54 -1.56 -21.82
N LEU A 171 -15.12 -0.63 -22.56
CA LEU A 171 -16.31 0.10 -22.11
C LEU A 171 -17.52 -0.82 -21.95
N GLU A 172 -17.74 -1.75 -22.87
CA GLU A 172 -18.83 -2.74 -22.78
C GLU A 172 -18.68 -3.64 -21.55
N VAL A 173 -17.47 -4.09 -21.23
CA VAL A 173 -17.19 -4.90 -20.03
C VAL A 173 -17.49 -4.10 -18.76
N ILE A 174 -17.09 -2.84 -18.72
CA ILE A 174 -17.35 -1.96 -17.57
C ILE A 174 -18.85 -1.68 -17.43
N GLU A 175 -19.55 -1.39 -18.52
CA GLU A 175 -21.00 -1.18 -18.51
C GLU A 175 -21.76 -2.40 -17.99
N ALA A 176 -21.39 -3.60 -18.42
CA ALA A 176 -22.00 -4.83 -17.95
C ALA A 176 -21.79 -5.03 -16.44
N SER A 177 -20.59 -4.76 -15.94
CA SER A 177 -20.26 -4.83 -14.51
C SER A 177 -21.04 -3.82 -13.67
N VAL A 178 -21.18 -2.60 -14.15
CA VAL A 178 -21.95 -1.53 -13.48
C VAL A 178 -23.44 -1.86 -13.47
N GLU A 179 -23.99 -2.38 -14.56
CA GLU A 179 -25.41 -2.78 -14.66
C GLU A 179 -25.71 -3.89 -13.66
N GLU A 180 -24.86 -4.90 -13.58
CA GLU A 180 -24.98 -5.97 -12.57
C GLU A 180 -24.94 -5.42 -11.14
N ALA A 181 -24.04 -4.46 -10.86
CA ALA A 181 -23.96 -3.81 -9.56
C ALA A 181 -25.22 -3.00 -9.23
N ARG A 182 -25.82 -2.31 -10.20
CA ARG A 182 -27.08 -1.57 -10.01
C ARG A 182 -28.25 -2.50 -9.74
N ALA A 183 -28.35 -3.62 -10.44
CA ALA A 183 -29.40 -4.60 -10.24
C ALA A 183 -29.37 -5.20 -8.82
N ALA A 184 -28.20 -5.31 -8.23
CA ALA A 184 -28.02 -5.81 -6.86
C ALA A 184 -28.35 -4.74 -5.77
N GLY A 185 -28.54 -3.47 -6.14
CA GLY A 185 -28.83 -2.36 -5.22
C GLY A 185 -27.61 -1.84 -4.45
N SER A 186 -27.86 -0.98 -3.45
CA SER A 186 -26.78 -0.44 -2.62
C SER A 186 -26.22 -1.49 -1.66
N ALA A 187 -24.90 -1.50 -1.48
CA ALA A 187 -24.24 -2.40 -0.56
C ALA A 187 -24.36 -1.94 0.90
N SER A 188 -24.66 -2.87 1.79
CA SER A 188 -24.57 -2.65 3.23
C SER A 188 -23.22 -3.15 3.76
N TRP A 189 -22.83 -2.68 4.95
CA TRP A 189 -21.60 -3.17 5.61
C TRP A 189 -21.67 -4.67 5.90
N GLY A 190 -22.85 -5.21 6.18
CA GLY A 190 -23.03 -6.64 6.42
C GLY A 190 -22.76 -7.51 5.20
N GLU A 191 -22.94 -7.00 4.01
CA GLU A 191 -22.67 -7.74 2.77
C GLU A 191 -21.19 -8.05 2.56
N LEU A 192 -20.27 -7.31 3.19
CA LEU A 192 -18.84 -7.60 3.18
C LEU A 192 -18.54 -8.98 3.77
N PHE A 193 -19.40 -9.50 4.62
CA PHE A 193 -19.21 -10.79 5.30
C PHE A 193 -20.19 -11.86 4.83
N THR A 194 -21.32 -11.48 4.21
CA THR A 194 -22.39 -12.40 3.81
C THR A 194 -22.64 -12.43 2.31
N GLY A 195 -22.09 -11.49 1.53
CA GLY A 195 -22.31 -11.36 0.11
C GLY A 195 -21.66 -12.45 -0.74
N LYS A 196 -22.07 -12.50 -2.02
CA LYS A 196 -21.50 -13.41 -3.02
C LYS A 196 -20.90 -12.63 -4.19
N PRO A 197 -19.85 -13.13 -4.85
CA PRO A 197 -19.17 -14.40 -4.63
C PRO A 197 -18.09 -14.32 -3.54
N ALA A 198 -18.09 -15.24 -2.59
CA ALA A 198 -17.05 -15.44 -1.58
C ALA A 198 -16.63 -14.15 -0.81
N MET A 199 -17.57 -13.25 -0.50
CA MET A 199 -17.25 -11.95 0.10
C MET A 199 -16.61 -12.06 1.48
N PHE A 200 -17.04 -12.99 2.31
CA PHE A 200 -16.39 -13.23 3.60
C PHE A 200 -14.92 -13.57 3.44
N LYS A 201 -14.60 -14.48 2.55
CA LYS A 201 -13.23 -14.90 2.26
C LYS A 201 -12.37 -13.77 1.71
N ARG A 202 -12.94 -12.97 0.81
CA ARG A 202 -12.25 -11.81 0.20
C ARG A 202 -11.99 -10.71 1.23
N THR A 203 -12.98 -10.38 2.04
CA THR A 203 -12.86 -9.36 3.09
C THR A 203 -11.87 -9.77 4.16
N MET A 204 -11.95 -11.02 4.63
CA MET A 204 -10.98 -11.55 5.59
C MET A 204 -9.57 -11.59 5.03
N MET A 205 -9.41 -11.95 3.76
CA MET A 205 -8.11 -11.92 3.08
C MET A 205 -7.54 -10.49 3.03
N GLY A 206 -8.35 -9.50 2.69
CA GLY A 206 -7.92 -8.09 2.70
C GLY A 206 -7.48 -7.62 4.08
N ILE A 207 -8.26 -7.91 5.11
CA ILE A 207 -7.94 -7.59 6.51
C ILE A 207 -6.65 -8.28 6.94
N MET A 208 -6.51 -9.56 6.66
CA MET A 208 -5.35 -10.35 7.07
C MET A 208 -4.07 -9.90 6.36
N ILE A 209 -4.13 -9.64 5.07
CA ILE A 209 -2.97 -9.17 4.31
C ILE A 209 -2.47 -7.81 4.82
N GLN A 210 -3.37 -6.89 5.08
CA GLN A 210 -3.01 -5.58 5.62
C GLN A 210 -2.49 -5.68 7.06
N SER A 211 -3.07 -6.55 7.85
CA SER A 211 -2.61 -6.81 9.23
C SER A 211 -1.21 -7.45 9.24
N LEU A 212 -0.97 -8.41 8.37
CA LEU A 212 0.32 -9.10 8.26
C LEU A 212 1.43 -8.19 7.73
N GLN A 213 1.09 -7.18 6.93
CA GLN A 213 2.06 -6.16 6.53
C GLN A 213 2.64 -5.44 7.77
N GLN A 214 1.82 -5.07 8.72
CA GLN A 214 2.28 -4.44 9.96
C GLN A 214 2.95 -5.45 10.91
N LEU A 215 2.41 -6.67 10.99
CA LEU A 215 2.98 -7.77 11.76
C LEU A 215 4.26 -8.35 11.16
N SER A 216 4.69 -7.88 9.98
CA SER A 216 6.01 -8.17 9.45
C SER A 216 7.14 -7.61 10.32
N GLY A 217 6.83 -6.60 11.14
CA GLY A 217 7.77 -6.07 12.12
C GLY A 217 8.75 -5.04 11.58
N ASP A 218 8.42 -4.32 10.53
CA ASP A 218 9.27 -3.25 10.01
C ASP A 218 9.66 -2.25 11.11
N ASN A 219 8.74 -1.88 11.96
CA ASN A 219 8.97 -0.99 13.09
C ASN A 219 9.97 -1.53 14.12
N TYR A 220 10.11 -2.85 14.25
CA TYR A 220 11.11 -3.47 15.12
C TYR A 220 12.55 -3.12 14.67
N PHE A 221 12.82 -3.19 13.37
CA PHE A 221 14.13 -2.83 12.84
C PHE A 221 14.43 -1.34 12.98
N PHE A 222 13.46 -0.49 12.74
CA PHE A 222 13.61 0.96 12.96
C PHE A 222 13.82 1.30 14.43
N TYR A 223 13.13 0.62 15.34
CA TYR A 223 13.30 0.82 16.77
C TYR A 223 14.70 0.43 17.26
N TYR A 224 15.16 -0.77 16.91
CA TYR A 224 16.46 -1.25 17.32
C TYR A 224 17.62 -0.72 16.46
N GLY A 225 17.34 -0.11 15.34
CA GLY A 225 18.37 0.43 14.45
C GLY A 225 19.33 1.36 15.17
N THR A 226 18.83 2.31 15.93
CA THR A 226 19.67 3.24 16.70
C THR A 226 20.60 2.54 17.69
N THR A 227 20.10 1.53 18.39
CA THR A 227 20.88 0.72 19.32
C THR A 227 22.01 -0.02 18.64
N VAL A 228 21.71 -0.67 17.52
CA VAL A 228 22.71 -1.45 16.75
C VAL A 228 23.74 -0.53 16.11
N PHE A 229 23.33 0.62 15.57
CA PHE A 229 24.26 1.61 15.01
C PHE A 229 25.15 2.23 16.09
N ASN A 230 24.65 2.44 17.31
CA ASN A 230 25.48 2.87 18.43
C ASN A 230 26.61 1.87 18.73
N ALA A 231 26.34 0.58 18.59
CA ALA A 231 27.32 -0.48 18.81
C ALA A 231 28.49 -0.44 17.81
N VAL A 232 28.28 0.12 16.62
CA VAL A 232 29.31 0.27 15.58
C VAL A 232 29.88 1.70 15.49
N GLY A 233 29.49 2.59 16.40
CA GLY A 233 30.06 3.94 16.51
C GLY A 233 29.20 5.07 15.93
N MET A 234 28.00 4.81 15.44
CA MET A 234 27.05 5.83 14.98
C MET A 234 26.04 6.15 16.09
N SER A 235 26.16 7.32 16.70
CA SER A 235 25.32 7.71 17.84
C SER A 235 24.11 8.58 17.48
N ASP A 236 24.07 9.16 16.28
CA ASP A 236 23.01 10.05 15.85
C ASP A 236 21.82 9.25 15.29
N SER A 237 20.67 9.32 15.95
CA SER A 237 19.46 8.62 15.53
C SER A 237 18.89 9.14 14.20
N PHE A 238 19.12 10.42 13.88
CA PHE A 238 18.70 10.98 12.59
C PHE A 238 19.50 10.41 11.42
N GLU A 239 20.81 10.21 11.60
CA GLU A 239 21.66 9.57 10.58
C GLU A 239 21.25 8.13 10.33
N THR A 240 20.97 7.37 11.39
CA THR A 240 20.46 5.98 11.30
C THR A 240 19.16 5.92 10.52
N SER A 241 18.22 6.81 10.81
CA SER A 241 16.95 6.90 10.11
C SER A 241 17.12 7.20 8.63
N ILE A 242 18.06 8.08 8.27
CA ILE A 242 18.37 8.39 6.87
C ILE A 242 18.92 7.17 6.15
N VAL A 243 19.84 6.40 6.76
CA VAL A 243 20.38 5.18 6.16
C VAL A 243 19.28 4.18 5.85
N PHE A 244 18.40 3.90 6.80
CA PHE A 244 17.28 3.00 6.57
C PHE A 244 16.27 3.56 5.56
N GLY A 245 16.04 4.86 5.57
CA GLY A 245 15.19 5.53 4.59
C GLY A 245 15.72 5.40 3.16
N VAL A 246 17.01 5.53 2.95
CA VAL A 246 17.67 5.33 1.65
C VAL A 246 17.51 3.90 1.18
N VAL A 247 17.82 2.93 2.02
CA VAL A 247 17.67 1.50 1.68
C VAL A 247 16.22 1.18 1.33
N ASN A 248 15.26 1.66 2.12
CA ASN A 248 13.84 1.45 1.90
C ASN A 248 13.38 2.04 0.55
N PHE A 249 13.74 3.27 0.25
CA PHE A 249 13.37 3.94 -1.00
C PHE A 249 13.90 3.20 -2.23
N PHE A 250 15.21 2.93 -2.28
CA PHE A 250 15.81 2.25 -3.43
C PHE A 250 15.32 0.81 -3.58
N SER A 251 15.07 0.11 -2.47
CA SER A 251 14.48 -1.22 -2.50
C SER A 251 13.05 -1.19 -3.05
N THR A 252 12.26 -0.18 -2.69
CA THR A 252 10.90 0.00 -3.22
C THR A 252 10.92 0.29 -4.72
N CYS A 253 11.92 0.98 -5.24
CA CYS A 253 12.09 1.14 -6.70
C CYS A 253 12.18 -0.22 -7.42
N CYS A 254 12.85 -1.21 -6.83
CA CYS A 254 12.91 -2.56 -7.38
C CYS A 254 11.54 -3.24 -7.42
N SER A 255 10.64 -2.91 -6.49
CA SER A 255 9.30 -3.49 -6.45
C SER A 255 8.46 -3.15 -7.68
N LEU A 256 8.69 -2.00 -8.29
CA LEU A 256 7.98 -1.57 -9.48
C LEU A 256 8.17 -2.55 -10.65
N TYR A 257 9.32 -3.20 -10.70
CA TYR A 257 9.60 -4.23 -11.69
C TYR A 257 9.07 -5.60 -11.28
N THR A 258 9.27 -5.99 -10.03
CA THR A 258 9.01 -7.36 -9.56
C THR A 258 7.52 -7.69 -9.44
N VAL A 259 6.67 -6.71 -9.09
CA VAL A 259 5.23 -6.92 -8.85
C VAL A 259 4.52 -7.47 -10.08
N ASP A 260 4.73 -6.87 -11.25
CA ASP A 260 4.07 -7.29 -12.48
C ASP A 260 4.82 -8.41 -13.20
N ARG A 261 6.11 -8.60 -12.92
CA ARG A 261 6.88 -9.69 -13.52
C ARG A 261 6.66 -11.04 -12.84
N PHE A 262 6.75 -11.06 -11.53
CA PHE A 262 6.64 -12.31 -10.76
C PHE A 262 5.23 -12.58 -10.22
N GLY A 263 4.37 -11.58 -10.23
CA GLY A 263 3.02 -11.66 -9.71
C GLY A 263 2.94 -11.39 -8.20
N ARG A 264 1.71 -11.26 -7.71
CA ARG A 264 1.46 -10.86 -6.32
C ARG A 264 1.74 -11.99 -5.34
N ARG A 265 1.23 -13.17 -5.64
CA ARG A 265 1.33 -14.33 -4.77
C ARG A 265 2.78 -14.79 -4.59
N ASN A 266 3.51 -14.93 -5.68
CA ASN A 266 4.91 -15.36 -5.63
C ASN A 266 5.81 -14.38 -4.89
N CYS A 267 5.64 -13.08 -5.12
CA CYS A 267 6.38 -12.06 -4.39
C CYS A 267 6.12 -12.14 -2.89
N LEU A 268 4.87 -12.27 -2.46
CA LEU A 268 4.53 -12.39 -1.04
C LEU A 268 5.16 -13.65 -0.41
N LEU A 269 5.13 -14.77 -1.10
CA LEU A 269 5.70 -16.02 -0.61
C LEU A 269 7.23 -15.94 -0.46
N TYR A 270 7.93 -15.48 -1.48
CA TYR A 270 9.39 -15.34 -1.43
C TYR A 270 9.83 -14.24 -0.47
N GLY A 271 9.11 -13.14 -0.40
CA GLY A 271 9.38 -12.08 0.56
C GLY A 271 9.25 -12.55 2.00
N ALA A 272 8.24 -13.35 2.31
CA ALA A 272 8.06 -13.94 3.64
C ALA A 272 9.22 -14.86 4.02
N ILE A 273 9.70 -15.70 3.11
CA ILE A 273 10.88 -16.55 3.34
C ILE A 273 12.12 -15.69 3.63
N GLY A 274 12.38 -14.69 2.82
CA GLY A 274 13.53 -13.79 3.01
C GLY A 274 13.49 -13.06 4.34
N MET A 275 12.33 -12.56 4.74
CA MET A 275 12.16 -11.89 6.01
C MET A 275 12.34 -12.84 7.21
N VAL A 276 11.84 -14.06 7.14
CA VAL A 276 12.05 -15.07 8.18
C VAL A 276 13.56 -15.37 8.35
N CYS A 277 14.29 -15.55 7.27
CA CYS A 277 15.73 -15.79 7.32
C CYS A 277 16.47 -14.61 7.98
N CYS A 278 16.10 -13.37 7.64
CA CYS A 278 16.69 -12.19 8.24
C CYS A 278 16.40 -12.09 9.74
N TYR A 279 15.19 -12.42 10.18
CA TYR A 279 14.84 -12.45 11.61
C TYR A 279 15.61 -13.50 12.39
N VAL A 280 15.79 -14.70 11.83
CA VAL A 280 16.56 -15.75 12.47
C VAL A 280 17.95 -15.24 12.79
N VAL A 281 18.63 -14.66 11.83
CA VAL A 281 20.01 -14.16 12.03
C VAL A 281 20.03 -12.93 12.93
N TYR A 282 19.22 -11.93 12.65
CA TYR A 282 19.22 -10.66 13.38
C TYR A 282 18.90 -10.85 14.86
N ALA A 283 17.79 -11.52 15.17
CA ALA A 283 17.38 -11.74 16.55
C ALA A 283 18.36 -12.66 17.31
N SER A 284 18.84 -13.71 16.67
CA SER A 284 19.77 -14.65 17.29
C SER A 284 21.12 -13.99 17.61
N VAL A 285 21.66 -13.20 16.70
CA VAL A 285 22.90 -12.46 16.95
C VAL A 285 22.68 -11.39 18.02
N GLY A 286 21.55 -10.70 18.00
CA GLY A 286 21.21 -9.71 19.03
C GLY A 286 21.14 -10.29 20.43
N VAL A 287 20.51 -11.44 20.57
CA VAL A 287 20.35 -12.12 21.87
C VAL A 287 21.67 -12.74 22.36
N THR A 288 22.44 -13.36 21.46
CA THR A 288 23.58 -14.17 21.87
C THR A 288 24.93 -13.45 21.88
N ARG A 289 25.09 -12.43 21.03
CA ARG A 289 26.38 -11.77 20.80
C ARG A 289 26.38 -10.30 21.14
N LEU A 290 25.33 -9.56 20.83
CA LEU A 290 25.28 -8.12 21.11
C LEU A 290 24.92 -7.84 22.56
N TRP A 291 23.90 -8.54 23.09
CA TRP A 291 23.43 -8.40 24.48
C TRP A 291 23.34 -9.76 25.18
N PRO A 292 24.45 -10.45 25.41
CA PRO A 292 24.41 -11.81 25.98
C PRO A 292 23.89 -11.84 27.44
N ASN A 293 24.05 -10.75 28.19
CA ASN A 293 23.69 -10.66 29.60
C ASN A 293 22.67 -9.56 29.92
N GLY A 294 21.90 -9.10 28.90
CA GLY A 294 20.88 -8.05 29.07
C GLY A 294 21.29 -6.69 28.51
N GLN A 295 20.53 -5.66 28.84
CA GLN A 295 20.41 -4.41 28.10
C GLN A 295 21.64 -3.48 28.06
N ASP A 296 22.64 -3.67 28.91
CA ASP A 296 23.41 -2.49 29.28
C ASP A 296 24.66 -2.21 28.46
N GLN A 297 25.18 -3.15 27.68
CA GLN A 297 26.32 -2.85 26.80
C GLN A 297 26.45 -3.76 25.58
N PRO A 298 26.62 -3.19 24.37
CA PRO A 298 26.97 -3.98 23.19
C PRO A 298 28.36 -4.59 23.38
N SER A 299 28.47 -5.90 23.20
CA SER A 299 29.71 -6.63 23.46
C SER A 299 30.64 -6.79 22.23
N SER A 300 30.15 -6.50 21.02
CA SER A 300 30.89 -6.76 19.79
C SER A 300 30.48 -5.86 18.63
N LYS A 301 31.46 -5.18 18.01
CA LYS A 301 31.26 -4.45 16.75
C LYS A 301 30.95 -5.39 15.59
N GLY A 302 31.54 -6.57 15.55
CA GLY A 302 31.28 -7.56 14.52
C GLY A 302 29.83 -8.04 14.52
N ALA A 303 29.27 -8.27 15.71
CA ALA A 303 27.85 -8.60 15.86
C ALA A 303 26.95 -7.46 15.36
N GLY A 304 27.28 -6.21 15.74
CA GLY A 304 26.54 -5.04 15.27
C GLY A 304 26.57 -4.89 13.73
N ASN A 305 27.72 -5.07 13.10
CA ASN A 305 27.84 -5.02 11.64
C ASN A 305 27.01 -6.11 10.96
N CYS A 306 27.04 -7.33 11.48
CA CYS A 306 26.21 -8.42 10.98
C CYS A 306 24.71 -8.08 11.08
N MET A 307 24.28 -7.55 12.21
CA MET A 307 22.89 -7.15 12.42
C MET A 307 22.45 -6.04 11.48
N ILE A 308 23.29 -5.05 11.21
CA ILE A 308 23.02 -3.96 10.27
C ILE A 308 22.83 -4.52 8.85
N VAL A 309 23.72 -5.40 8.41
CA VAL A 309 23.61 -6.03 7.08
C VAL A 309 22.30 -6.80 6.95
N PHE A 310 21.94 -7.59 7.94
CA PHE A 310 20.67 -8.35 7.89
C PHE A 310 19.43 -7.46 8.08
N ALA A 311 19.53 -6.36 8.81
CA ALA A 311 18.45 -5.37 8.84
C ALA A 311 18.23 -4.73 7.46
N CYS A 312 19.29 -4.41 6.75
CA CYS A 312 19.21 -3.90 5.37
C CYS A 312 18.63 -4.94 4.41
N PHE A 313 19.02 -6.20 4.52
CA PHE A 313 18.42 -7.28 3.74
C PHE A 313 16.93 -7.48 4.06
N TYR A 314 16.56 -7.39 5.32
CA TYR A 314 15.16 -7.44 5.71
C TYR A 314 14.35 -6.30 5.07
N ILE A 315 14.86 -5.07 5.15
CA ILE A 315 14.21 -3.91 4.55
C ILE A 315 14.09 -4.09 3.03
N PHE A 316 15.10 -4.63 2.38
CA PHE A 316 15.05 -4.96 0.96
C PHE A 316 13.95 -5.98 0.66
N CYS A 317 13.89 -7.09 1.38
CA CYS A 317 12.84 -8.10 1.20
C CYS A 317 11.45 -7.53 1.46
N PHE A 318 11.28 -6.76 2.53
CA PHE A 318 10.02 -6.12 2.87
C PHE A 318 9.59 -5.10 1.81
N ALA A 319 10.47 -4.18 1.46
CA ALA A 319 10.15 -3.09 0.53
C ALA A 319 9.87 -3.56 -0.90
N THR A 320 10.49 -4.66 -1.32
CA THR A 320 10.25 -5.23 -2.66
C THR A 320 8.97 -6.07 -2.75
N THR A 321 8.43 -6.53 -1.64
CA THR A 321 7.31 -7.49 -1.63
C THR A 321 6.16 -7.04 -0.73
N TRP A 322 6.31 -7.13 0.57
CA TRP A 322 5.23 -6.92 1.54
C TRP A 322 4.84 -5.46 1.76
N ALA A 323 5.66 -4.52 1.38
CA ALA A 323 5.30 -3.10 1.49
C ALA A 323 4.27 -2.67 0.44
N PRO A 324 4.51 -2.87 -0.88
CA PRO A 324 3.56 -2.43 -1.91
C PRO A 324 2.43 -3.43 -2.18
N ILE A 325 2.70 -4.72 -2.16
CA ILE A 325 1.78 -5.75 -2.66
C ILE A 325 0.46 -5.86 -1.88
N PRO A 326 0.39 -5.71 -0.56
CA PRO A 326 -0.89 -5.67 0.13
C PRO A 326 -1.86 -4.61 -0.41
N TYR A 327 -1.37 -3.44 -0.78
CA TYR A 327 -2.19 -2.41 -1.43
C TYR A 327 -2.66 -2.84 -2.82
N VAL A 328 -1.80 -3.48 -3.58
CA VAL A 328 -2.13 -4.04 -4.90
C VAL A 328 -3.21 -5.10 -4.78
N VAL A 329 -3.03 -6.08 -3.90
CA VAL A 329 -3.96 -7.18 -3.69
C VAL A 329 -5.33 -6.67 -3.23
N VAL A 330 -5.35 -5.79 -2.25
CA VAL A 330 -6.61 -5.22 -1.73
C VAL A 330 -7.33 -4.41 -2.80
N SER A 331 -6.62 -3.63 -3.60
CA SER A 331 -7.23 -2.83 -4.68
C SER A 331 -7.79 -3.68 -5.82
N GLU A 332 -7.31 -4.89 -6.01
CA GLU A 332 -7.71 -5.80 -7.09
C GLU A 332 -8.78 -6.83 -6.68
N THR A 333 -8.99 -7.03 -5.39
CA THR A 333 -9.76 -8.18 -4.89
C THR A 333 -11.26 -7.93 -4.87
N PHE A 334 -11.71 -6.69 -4.66
CA PHE A 334 -13.11 -6.42 -4.36
C PHE A 334 -13.92 -6.01 -5.60
N PRO A 335 -15.19 -6.47 -5.71
CA PRO A 335 -16.09 -6.01 -6.77
C PRO A 335 -16.44 -4.53 -6.57
N LEU A 336 -16.76 -3.84 -7.67
CA LEU A 336 -17.02 -2.39 -7.71
C LEU A 336 -18.05 -1.93 -6.66
N ARG A 337 -19.12 -2.70 -6.48
CA ARG A 337 -20.23 -2.35 -5.59
C ARG A 337 -19.81 -2.15 -4.13
N VAL A 338 -18.88 -2.95 -3.63
CA VAL A 338 -18.43 -2.95 -2.22
C VAL A 338 -16.99 -2.47 -2.05
N LYS A 339 -16.33 -2.10 -3.13
CA LYS A 339 -14.88 -1.84 -3.16
C LYS A 339 -14.45 -0.79 -2.15
N SER A 340 -15.13 0.33 -2.11
CA SER A 340 -14.80 1.43 -1.18
C SER A 340 -14.89 0.98 0.28
N LYS A 341 -15.97 0.31 0.66
CA LYS A 341 -16.18 -0.18 2.02
C LYS A 341 -15.18 -1.26 2.40
N ALA A 342 -14.96 -2.22 1.53
CA ALA A 342 -14.03 -3.32 1.78
C ALA A 342 -12.58 -2.85 1.89
N MET A 343 -12.14 -1.97 0.99
CA MET A 343 -10.81 -1.36 1.06
C MET A 343 -10.63 -0.53 2.32
N SER A 344 -11.65 0.20 2.74
CA SER A 344 -11.57 1.02 3.96
C SER A 344 -11.40 0.18 5.21
N ILE A 345 -12.10 -0.93 5.35
CA ILE A 345 -11.95 -1.87 6.48
C ILE A 345 -10.55 -2.50 6.46
N ALA A 346 -10.09 -2.97 5.32
CA ALA A 346 -8.77 -3.58 5.20
C ALA A 346 -7.65 -2.58 5.57
N THR A 347 -7.74 -1.36 5.07
CA THR A 347 -6.77 -0.31 5.37
C THR A 347 -6.86 0.15 6.83
N ALA A 348 -8.05 0.19 7.42
CA ALA A 348 -8.23 0.46 8.84
C ALA A 348 -7.55 -0.58 9.73
N ALA A 349 -7.58 -1.86 9.33
CA ALA A 349 -6.84 -2.91 10.02
C ALA A 349 -5.32 -2.66 9.99
N ASN A 350 -4.79 -2.21 8.86
CA ASN A 350 -3.38 -1.81 8.75
C ASN A 350 -3.02 -0.71 9.76
N TRP A 351 -3.81 0.36 9.82
CA TRP A 351 -3.56 1.47 10.73
C TRP A 351 -3.73 1.09 12.20
N LEU A 352 -4.70 0.23 12.50
CA LEU A 352 -4.91 -0.27 13.86
C LEU A 352 -3.70 -1.07 14.35
N TRP A 353 -3.20 -1.99 13.54
CA TRP A 353 -2.00 -2.75 13.90
C TRP A 353 -0.75 -1.87 13.95
N GLY A 354 -0.63 -0.91 13.07
CA GLY A 354 0.43 0.10 13.14
C GLY A 354 0.41 0.88 14.45
N PHE A 355 -0.76 1.28 14.93
CA PHE A 355 -0.93 1.91 16.24
C PHE A 355 -0.54 0.98 17.39
N LEU A 356 -1.08 -0.24 17.41
CA LEU A 356 -0.82 -1.20 18.49
C LEU A 356 0.67 -1.55 18.59
N ILE A 357 1.31 -1.82 17.46
CA ILE A 357 2.74 -2.12 17.42
C ILE A 357 3.55 -0.92 17.88
N GLY A 358 3.28 0.26 17.33
CA GLY A 358 4.00 1.48 17.70
C GLY A 358 3.85 1.86 19.16
N PHE A 359 2.66 1.67 19.74
CA PHE A 359 2.40 1.98 21.14
C PHE A 359 3.04 0.97 22.11
N PHE A 360 2.92 -0.33 21.83
CA PHE A 360 3.38 -1.38 22.75
C PHE A 360 4.85 -1.78 22.55
N THR A 361 5.47 -1.48 21.43
CA THR A 361 6.87 -1.86 21.16
C THR A 361 7.84 -1.44 22.26
N PRO A 362 7.86 -0.19 22.76
CA PRO A 362 8.77 0.19 23.83
C PRO A 362 8.61 -0.65 25.10
N PHE A 363 7.38 -1.00 25.46
CA PHE A 363 7.12 -1.82 26.63
C PHE A 363 7.56 -3.27 26.46
N ILE A 364 7.31 -3.85 25.29
CA ILE A 364 7.67 -5.23 24.98
C ILE A 364 9.19 -5.36 24.85
N THR A 365 9.84 -4.43 24.17
CA THR A 365 11.31 -4.44 24.00
C THR A 365 12.03 -4.23 25.32
N GLY A 366 11.47 -3.44 26.23
CA GLY A 366 11.98 -3.31 27.59
C GLY A 366 11.93 -4.61 28.40
N ALA A 367 10.97 -5.48 28.12
CA ALA A 367 10.79 -6.75 28.83
C ALA A 367 11.57 -7.91 28.20
N ILE A 368 11.57 -8.06 26.90
CA ILE A 368 12.11 -9.23 26.20
C ILE A 368 13.24 -8.93 25.19
N ASN A 369 13.65 -7.67 25.05
CA ASN A 369 14.76 -7.25 24.19
C ASN A 369 14.63 -7.80 22.74
N PHE A 370 15.74 -8.27 22.17
CA PHE A 370 15.77 -8.83 20.81
C PHE A 370 14.93 -10.09 20.61
N TYR A 371 14.47 -10.76 21.67
CA TYR A 371 13.52 -11.87 21.56
C TYR A 371 12.21 -11.47 20.86
N TYR A 372 11.86 -10.18 20.89
CA TYR A 372 10.70 -9.67 20.19
C TYR A 372 10.74 -9.93 18.66
N GLY A 373 11.94 -10.02 18.08
CA GLY A 373 12.11 -10.42 16.69
C GLY A 373 11.57 -11.81 16.37
N TYR A 374 11.61 -12.74 17.30
CA TYR A 374 11.05 -14.07 17.10
C TYR A 374 9.52 -14.07 17.01
N VAL A 375 8.85 -13.13 17.67
CA VAL A 375 7.40 -12.94 17.55
C VAL A 375 7.04 -12.57 16.10
N PHE A 376 7.74 -11.61 15.52
CA PHE A 376 7.53 -11.21 14.13
C PHE A 376 7.94 -12.30 13.15
N MET A 377 8.98 -13.04 13.45
CA MET A 377 9.36 -14.23 12.67
C MET A 377 8.20 -15.24 12.61
N GLY A 378 7.59 -15.54 13.74
CA GLY A 378 6.41 -16.41 13.81
C GLY A 378 5.24 -15.88 13.00
N CYS A 379 4.99 -14.57 13.06
CA CYS A 379 3.98 -13.90 12.24
C CYS A 379 4.27 -14.07 10.74
N MET A 380 5.52 -13.98 10.31
CA MET A 380 5.89 -14.14 8.90
C MET A 380 5.82 -15.59 8.43
N VAL A 381 6.11 -16.56 9.29
CA VAL A 381 5.87 -17.98 9.00
C VAL A 381 4.37 -18.22 8.78
N PHE A 382 3.54 -17.71 9.67
CA PHE A 382 2.09 -17.76 9.50
C PHE A 382 1.65 -17.08 8.19
N ALA A 383 2.22 -15.91 7.87
CA ALA A 383 1.92 -15.17 6.67
C ALA A 383 2.23 -15.97 5.40
N TYR A 384 3.34 -16.71 5.38
CA TYR A 384 3.68 -17.57 4.26
C TYR A 384 2.59 -18.61 3.98
N PHE A 385 2.15 -19.33 5.01
CA PHE A 385 1.09 -20.33 4.87
C PHE A 385 -0.26 -19.70 4.55
N TYR A 386 -0.56 -18.56 5.14
CA TYR A 386 -1.80 -17.83 4.83
C TYR A 386 -1.87 -17.43 3.36
N VAL A 387 -0.81 -16.85 2.82
CA VAL A 387 -0.72 -16.47 1.41
C VAL A 387 -0.83 -17.70 0.51
N PHE A 388 -0.17 -18.78 0.86
CA PHE A 388 -0.23 -20.01 0.08
C PHE A 388 -1.66 -20.54 -0.06
N PHE A 389 -2.43 -20.55 1.04
CA PHE A 389 -3.77 -21.15 1.06
C PHE A 389 -4.90 -20.19 0.70
N PHE A 390 -4.74 -18.89 0.86
CA PHE A 390 -5.85 -17.94 0.78
C PHE A 390 -5.67 -16.83 -0.24
N VAL A 391 -4.46 -16.51 -0.68
CA VAL A 391 -4.22 -15.40 -1.61
C VAL A 391 -4.05 -15.94 -3.03
N PRO A 392 -4.99 -15.67 -3.95
CA PRO A 392 -4.86 -16.06 -5.34
C PRO A 392 -3.95 -15.12 -6.11
N GLU A 393 -3.42 -15.59 -7.25
CA GLU A 393 -2.69 -14.77 -8.20
C GLU A 393 -3.65 -14.00 -9.11
N THR A 394 -3.50 -12.68 -9.14
CA THR A 394 -4.35 -11.78 -9.93
C THR A 394 -3.59 -11.09 -11.07
N LYS A 395 -2.35 -11.46 -11.29
CA LYS A 395 -1.51 -10.87 -12.33
C LYS A 395 -2.15 -11.00 -13.71
N GLY A 396 -2.22 -9.87 -14.44
CA GLY A 396 -2.70 -9.84 -15.81
C GLY A 396 -4.21 -10.02 -15.98
N LEU A 397 -4.97 -10.03 -14.89
CA LEU A 397 -6.43 -10.09 -14.92
C LEU A 397 -7.03 -8.69 -14.78
N THR A 398 -8.16 -8.45 -15.45
CA THR A 398 -8.97 -7.26 -15.20
C THR A 398 -9.68 -7.39 -13.84
N LEU A 399 -10.20 -6.29 -13.32
CA LEU A 399 -10.94 -6.32 -12.04
C LEU A 399 -12.19 -7.20 -12.14
N GLU A 400 -12.85 -7.20 -13.28
CA GLU A 400 -14.00 -8.03 -13.56
C GLU A 400 -13.63 -9.52 -13.64
N GLU A 401 -12.51 -9.86 -14.28
CA GLU A 401 -12.00 -11.24 -14.36
C GLU A 401 -11.61 -11.79 -12.99
N VAL A 402 -11.09 -10.97 -12.09
CA VAL A 402 -10.82 -11.37 -10.70
C VAL A 402 -12.12 -11.77 -10.00
N ASN A 403 -13.19 -11.00 -10.20
CA ASN A 403 -14.51 -11.34 -9.65
C ASN A 403 -15.01 -12.70 -10.18
N ASP A 404 -14.85 -12.94 -11.48
CA ASP A 404 -15.22 -14.23 -12.11
C ASP A 404 -14.40 -15.39 -11.53
N MET A 405 -13.11 -15.19 -11.30
CA MET A 405 -12.24 -16.18 -10.67
C MET A 405 -12.75 -16.59 -9.28
N TYR A 406 -13.18 -15.63 -8.46
CA TYR A 406 -13.77 -15.92 -7.16
C TYR A 406 -15.14 -16.60 -7.26
N ALA A 407 -15.95 -16.24 -8.26
CA ALA A 407 -17.25 -16.87 -8.51
C ALA A 407 -17.11 -18.35 -8.90
N GLU A 408 -16.06 -18.72 -9.63
CA GLU A 408 -15.78 -20.10 -10.01
C GLU A 408 -15.16 -20.92 -8.86
N GLY A 409 -14.77 -20.30 -7.76
CA GLY A 409 -14.19 -21.00 -6.61
C GLY A 409 -12.81 -21.56 -6.86
N VAL A 410 -11.99 -20.91 -7.68
CA VAL A 410 -10.62 -21.33 -8.01
C VAL A 410 -9.76 -21.36 -6.75
N LEU A 411 -9.03 -22.47 -6.55
CA LEU A 411 -8.13 -22.61 -5.42
C LEU A 411 -6.90 -21.68 -5.59
N PRO A 412 -6.45 -20.99 -4.53
CA PRO A 412 -5.37 -20.01 -4.64
C PRO A 412 -4.08 -20.55 -5.27
N TRP A 413 -3.68 -21.77 -4.95
CA TRP A 413 -2.47 -22.40 -5.52
C TRP A 413 -2.61 -22.87 -6.96
N LYS A 414 -3.82 -22.85 -7.51
CA LYS A 414 -4.12 -23.14 -8.91
C LYS A 414 -4.49 -21.90 -9.71
N SER A 415 -4.58 -20.74 -9.06
CA SER A 415 -5.06 -19.50 -9.67
C SER A 415 -4.12 -18.95 -10.75
N ALA A 416 -2.83 -19.21 -10.66
CA ALA A 416 -1.85 -18.75 -11.65
C ALA A 416 -2.06 -19.39 -13.03
N SER A 417 -2.62 -20.59 -13.10
CA SER A 417 -2.92 -21.32 -14.35
C SER A 417 -4.37 -21.12 -14.83
N TRP A 418 -5.19 -20.40 -14.07
CA TRP A 418 -6.58 -20.15 -14.43
C TRP A 418 -6.67 -19.21 -15.64
N VAL A 419 -7.55 -19.55 -16.59
CA VAL A 419 -7.80 -18.76 -17.79
C VAL A 419 -9.18 -18.13 -17.68
N PRO A 420 -9.30 -16.81 -17.90
CA PRO A 420 -10.60 -16.11 -17.86
C PRO A 420 -11.61 -16.71 -18.84
N THR A 421 -12.89 -16.72 -18.46
CA THR A 421 -13.99 -17.24 -19.28
C THR A 421 -14.06 -16.57 -20.64
N SER A 422 -13.76 -15.26 -20.69
CA SER A 422 -13.69 -14.47 -21.92
C SER A 422 -12.66 -14.98 -22.95
N GLN A 423 -11.64 -15.70 -22.47
CA GLN A 423 -10.56 -16.26 -23.31
C GLN A 423 -10.73 -17.77 -23.59
N ARG A 424 -11.71 -18.42 -22.94
CA ARG A 424 -12.01 -19.82 -23.14
C ARG A 424 -12.85 -20.03 -24.39
N GLY A 425 -12.22 -20.33 -25.51
CA GLY A 425 -12.93 -20.76 -26.72
C GLY A 425 -13.43 -19.67 -27.64
N ALA A 426 -13.05 -18.43 -27.43
CA ALA A 426 -13.24 -17.36 -28.38
C ALA A 426 -11.90 -16.96 -28.99
N ASN A 427 -11.89 -16.68 -30.29
CA ASN A 427 -10.81 -15.94 -30.95
C ASN A 427 -10.80 -14.48 -30.44
N TYR A 428 -10.77 -14.28 -29.12
CA TYR A 428 -10.58 -12.98 -28.52
C TYR A 428 -9.08 -12.68 -28.54
N ASP A 429 -8.66 -12.15 -29.66
CA ASP A 429 -7.30 -11.68 -29.84
C ASP A 429 -7.29 -10.15 -29.67
N ALA A 430 -7.10 -9.71 -28.41
CA ALA A 430 -6.92 -8.30 -28.11
C ALA A 430 -5.70 -7.73 -28.86
N ASP A 431 -4.75 -8.57 -29.23
CA ASP A 431 -3.59 -8.18 -30.02
C ASP A 431 -3.94 -8.00 -31.49
N ALA A 432 -4.87 -8.79 -32.03
CA ALA A 432 -5.34 -8.64 -33.40
C ALA A 432 -6.10 -7.32 -33.63
N LEU A 433 -6.78 -6.81 -32.60
CA LEU A 433 -7.50 -5.54 -32.68
C LEU A 433 -6.61 -4.31 -32.65
N MET A 434 -5.32 -4.46 -32.33
CA MET A 434 -4.39 -3.36 -32.11
C MET A 434 -3.18 -3.40 -33.00
N HIS A 435 -3.35 -3.83 -34.25
CA HIS A 435 -2.25 -4.08 -35.22
C HIS A 435 -1.29 -2.91 -35.42
N ASP A 436 -1.77 -1.67 -35.46
CA ASP A 436 -0.91 -0.51 -35.72
C ASP A 436 -0.87 0.51 -34.56
N ASP A 437 -1.91 0.57 -33.72
CA ASP A 437 -2.05 1.54 -32.64
C ASP A 437 -2.02 0.85 -31.26
N GLN A 438 -0.93 0.19 -30.94
CA GLN A 438 -0.82 -0.45 -29.62
C GLN A 438 -0.84 0.58 -28.48
N PRO A 439 -1.56 0.30 -27.38
CA PRO A 439 -1.51 1.15 -26.21
C PRO A 439 -0.09 1.40 -25.72
N PHE A 440 0.13 2.57 -25.15
CA PHE A 440 1.44 3.02 -24.69
C PHE A 440 2.17 2.02 -23.81
N TYR A 441 1.43 1.37 -22.90
CA TYR A 441 2.00 0.37 -21.99
C TYR A 441 2.54 -0.86 -22.71
N LYS A 442 1.87 -1.31 -23.79
CA LYS A 442 2.39 -2.40 -24.64
C LYS A 442 3.63 -2.01 -25.42
N LYS A 443 3.71 -0.74 -25.87
CA LYS A 443 4.92 -0.22 -26.52
C LYS A 443 6.10 -0.14 -25.54
N MET A 444 5.83 0.17 -24.26
CA MET A 444 6.86 0.34 -23.24
C MET A 444 7.33 -1.00 -22.64
N PHE A 445 6.44 -1.95 -22.47
CA PHE A 445 6.70 -3.25 -21.83
C PHE A 445 6.58 -4.44 -22.81
N GLY A 446 6.51 -4.14 -24.13
CA GLY A 446 6.18 -5.09 -25.15
C GLY A 446 7.09 -6.30 -25.22
N LYS A 447 6.43 -7.41 -25.42
CA LYS A 447 6.92 -8.75 -25.77
C LYS A 447 8.06 -9.31 -24.95
N LYS A 448 7.67 -10.15 -24.07
CA LYS A 448 8.42 -11.45 -23.95
C LYS A 448 7.44 -12.54 -23.58
#